data_128c69f2c2de5d352d69d6c9fca73af6
#
_entry.id   128c69f2c2de5d352d69d6c9fca73af6
#
_cell.length_a   1.000
_cell.length_b   1.000
_cell.length_c   1.000
_cell.angle_alpha   90.00
_cell.angle_beta   90.00
_cell.angle_gamma   90.00
#
_symmetry.space_group_name_H-M   'P 1'
#
loop_
_entity.id
_entity.type
_entity.pdbx_description
1 polymer ?
#
loop_
_entity_poly.entity_id
_entity_poly.type
_entity_poly.pdbx_seq_one_letter_code
_entity_poly.pdbx_strand_id
1 'polypeptide(L)'
;MYKFLIRPLLFMFDPEEVHYFTFSMIRAISKIPGISKLIRSMYVVNDKRLETVVCGLTFKNPVGLAAGFDKDAKLYRELTNFGFGSIEIGTLTPVQQEGNPKKRLFRLPEDSALINRMGFNNGGVLEAVERLKKNNGVLIGGNIGKNKSTPNENAASDYETCFDALYEHVDYFVVNVSSPNTPNLRALQDKEPLTQLLQTLQNKNLQKREQKPIFLKIAPDLTNEQLLDIIDIVSETKIAGVIATNTTISREGLTSENKVEVGGLSGKPLTVRSTEVIRFLSEKSNNAFPIIGVGGIHSVADALEKLDAGASIVQLYTGFIYEGPALVKAINKAVLNRNLR
;
A
#
# COMPACT_ATOMS: atom_id res chain seq x y z
N MET A 1 -3.30 -22.09 -12.91
CA MET A 1 -1.85 -22.38 -12.87
C MET A 1 -1.17 -21.85 -11.61
N TYR A 2 -1.18 -20.53 -11.32
CA TYR A 2 -0.50 -19.98 -10.12
C TYR A 2 -0.92 -20.68 -8.81
N LYS A 3 -2.21 -20.72 -8.48
CA LYS A 3 -2.74 -21.28 -7.23
C LYS A 3 -2.43 -22.77 -7.00
N PHE A 4 -2.36 -23.53 -8.07
CA PHE A 4 -2.25 -25.00 -7.97
C PHE A 4 -0.83 -25.53 -8.19
N LEU A 5 0.04 -24.79 -8.86
CA LEU A 5 1.41 -25.24 -9.18
C LEU A 5 2.47 -24.33 -8.55
N ILE A 6 2.41 -23.02 -8.81
CA ILE A 6 3.50 -22.09 -8.42
C ILE A 6 3.42 -21.78 -6.94
N ARG A 7 2.24 -21.40 -6.42
CA ARG A 7 2.07 -21.02 -5.02
C ARG A 7 2.43 -22.16 -4.05
N PRO A 8 1.96 -23.41 -4.19
CA PRO A 8 2.32 -24.49 -3.28
C PRO A 8 3.82 -24.69 -3.20
N LEU A 9 4.52 -24.68 -4.35
CA LEU A 9 5.96 -24.81 -4.40
C LEU A 9 6.68 -23.66 -3.65
N LEU A 10 6.29 -22.40 -3.93
CA LEU A 10 6.88 -21.22 -3.27
C LEU A 10 6.57 -21.20 -1.76
N PHE A 11 5.46 -21.76 -1.33
CA PHE A 11 5.06 -21.76 0.08
C PHE A 11 5.84 -22.78 0.93
N MET A 12 6.59 -23.67 0.34
CA MET A 12 7.48 -24.59 1.05
C MET A 12 8.74 -23.91 1.61
N PHE A 13 9.08 -22.71 1.13
CA PHE A 13 10.29 -21.99 1.48
C PHE A 13 9.98 -20.76 2.36
N ASP A 14 11.02 -20.18 2.99
CA ASP A 14 10.89 -18.97 3.80
C ASP A 14 10.23 -17.84 2.99
N PRO A 15 9.21 -17.16 3.56
CA PRO A 15 8.46 -16.15 2.81
C PRO A 15 9.29 -14.94 2.38
N GLU A 16 10.27 -14.51 3.16
CA GLU A 16 11.11 -13.36 2.81
C GLU A 16 12.12 -13.75 1.71
N GLU A 17 12.69 -14.95 1.78
CA GLU A 17 13.59 -15.47 0.73
C GLU A 17 12.86 -15.64 -0.60
N VAL A 18 11.64 -16.20 -0.57
CA VAL A 18 10.77 -16.32 -1.75
C VAL A 18 10.47 -14.97 -2.36
N HIS A 19 10.23 -13.94 -1.55
CA HIS A 19 9.98 -12.59 -2.05
C HIS A 19 11.18 -12.10 -2.88
N TYR A 20 12.39 -12.15 -2.35
CA TYR A 20 13.59 -11.71 -3.08
C TYR A 20 13.91 -12.59 -4.30
N PHE A 21 13.73 -13.89 -4.18
CA PHE A 21 13.87 -14.81 -5.30
C PHE A 21 12.91 -14.49 -6.45
N THR A 22 11.62 -14.28 -6.12
CA THR A 22 10.58 -13.93 -7.09
C THR A 22 10.89 -12.59 -7.79
N PHE A 23 11.38 -11.59 -7.04
CA PHE A 23 11.83 -10.31 -7.60
C PHE A 23 12.96 -10.50 -8.60
N SER A 24 13.98 -11.28 -8.24
CA SER A 24 15.11 -11.58 -9.12
C SER A 24 14.67 -12.33 -10.37
N MET A 25 13.79 -13.31 -10.21
CA MET A 25 13.22 -14.09 -11.30
C MET A 25 12.41 -13.21 -12.28
N ILE A 26 11.45 -12.43 -11.76
CA ILE A 26 10.62 -11.55 -12.61
C ILE A 26 11.52 -10.57 -13.37
N ARG A 27 12.52 -9.98 -12.72
CA ARG A 27 13.47 -9.08 -13.36
C ARG A 27 14.26 -9.78 -14.47
N ALA A 28 14.71 -11.01 -14.23
CA ALA A 28 15.49 -11.79 -15.21
C ALA A 28 14.64 -12.13 -16.44
N ILE A 29 13.45 -12.69 -16.22
CA ILE A 29 12.57 -13.08 -17.33
C ILE A 29 12.03 -11.87 -18.11
N SER A 30 11.84 -10.72 -17.47
CA SER A 30 11.39 -9.49 -18.14
C SER A 30 12.43 -8.91 -19.10
N LYS A 31 13.71 -9.32 -18.99
CA LYS A 31 14.77 -8.95 -19.98
C LYS A 31 14.67 -9.76 -21.27
N ILE A 32 13.96 -10.87 -21.28
CA ILE A 32 13.76 -11.70 -22.50
C ILE A 32 12.77 -10.97 -23.42
N PRO A 33 13.15 -10.68 -24.66
CA PRO A 33 12.28 -10.00 -25.61
C PRO A 33 10.91 -10.71 -25.75
N GLY A 34 9.83 -9.94 -25.69
CA GLY A 34 8.48 -10.44 -25.85
C GLY A 34 7.80 -10.95 -24.57
N ILE A 35 8.54 -11.36 -23.53
CA ILE A 35 7.93 -11.91 -22.29
C ILE A 35 7.06 -10.89 -21.58
N SER A 36 7.52 -9.65 -21.41
CA SER A 36 6.69 -8.60 -20.81
C SER A 36 5.40 -8.35 -21.60
N LYS A 37 5.46 -8.40 -22.94
CA LYS A 37 4.27 -8.26 -23.80
C LYS A 37 3.31 -9.46 -23.62
N LEU A 38 3.85 -10.66 -23.49
CA LEU A 38 3.06 -11.87 -23.22
C LEU A 38 2.36 -11.78 -21.86
N ILE A 39 3.08 -11.44 -20.79
CA ILE A 39 2.50 -11.27 -19.45
C ILE A 39 1.39 -10.21 -19.46
N ARG A 40 1.63 -9.07 -20.10
CA ARG A 40 0.61 -8.00 -20.25
C ARG A 40 -0.64 -8.49 -20.97
N SER A 41 -0.51 -9.25 -22.05
CA SER A 41 -1.68 -9.80 -22.79
C SER A 41 -2.51 -10.77 -21.94
N MET A 42 -1.87 -11.45 -20.99
CA MET A 42 -2.56 -12.36 -20.07
C MET A 42 -3.31 -11.64 -18.94
N TYR A 43 -2.76 -10.55 -18.40
CA TYR A 43 -3.24 -9.97 -17.13
C TYR A 43 -3.76 -8.54 -17.24
N VAL A 44 -3.33 -7.74 -18.19
CA VAL A 44 -3.79 -6.35 -18.32
C VAL A 44 -5.15 -6.31 -19.03
N VAL A 45 -6.09 -5.55 -18.48
CA VAL A 45 -7.33 -5.15 -19.13
C VAL A 45 -7.13 -3.74 -19.66
N ASN A 46 -7.03 -3.60 -20.97
CA ASN A 46 -6.78 -2.30 -21.59
C ASN A 46 -8.11 -1.70 -22.09
N ASP A 47 -8.76 -0.93 -21.23
CA ASP A 47 -10.02 -0.26 -21.53
C ASP A 47 -10.08 1.08 -20.78
N LYS A 48 -10.29 2.18 -21.51
CA LYS A 48 -10.35 3.54 -20.95
C LYS A 48 -11.47 3.74 -19.92
N ARG A 49 -12.53 2.94 -19.97
CA ARG A 49 -13.63 2.98 -19.00
C ARG A 49 -13.22 2.54 -17.59
N LEU A 50 -12.02 1.96 -17.44
CA LEU A 50 -11.42 1.66 -16.15
C LEU A 50 -10.64 2.84 -15.57
N GLU A 51 -10.36 3.87 -16.37
CA GLU A 51 -9.64 5.03 -15.89
C GLU A 51 -10.43 5.71 -14.77
N THR A 52 -9.75 5.95 -13.66
CA THR A 52 -10.33 6.56 -12.47
C THR A 52 -9.50 7.79 -12.11
N VAL A 53 -10.16 8.95 -12.02
CA VAL A 53 -9.48 10.19 -11.62
C VAL A 53 -9.64 10.39 -10.12
N VAL A 54 -8.52 10.50 -9.42
CA VAL A 54 -8.48 10.77 -7.97
C VAL A 54 -7.48 11.90 -7.74
N CYS A 55 -7.91 12.99 -7.13
CA CYS A 55 -7.09 14.18 -6.86
C CYS A 55 -6.31 14.70 -8.09
N GLY A 56 -6.94 14.70 -9.26
CA GLY A 56 -6.34 15.12 -10.52
C GLY A 56 -5.40 14.09 -11.19
N LEU A 57 -5.12 12.97 -10.52
CA LEU A 57 -4.31 11.88 -11.07
C LEU A 57 -5.20 10.86 -11.80
N THR A 58 -4.80 10.48 -13.01
CA THR A 58 -5.51 9.45 -13.80
C THR A 58 -4.89 8.07 -13.57
N PHE A 59 -5.56 7.25 -12.78
CA PHE A 59 -5.24 5.84 -12.60
C PHE A 59 -5.77 5.04 -13.79
N LYS A 60 -4.92 4.24 -14.43
CA LYS A 60 -5.30 3.44 -15.61
C LYS A 60 -6.41 2.41 -15.33
N ASN A 61 -6.55 2.03 -14.09
CA ASN A 61 -7.62 1.20 -13.55
C ASN A 61 -7.64 1.33 -12.01
N PRO A 62 -8.73 0.93 -11.34
CA PRO A 62 -8.89 1.14 -9.89
C PRO A 62 -8.13 0.16 -8.99
N VAL A 63 -7.21 -0.64 -9.52
CA VAL A 63 -6.48 -1.65 -8.73
C VAL A 63 -4.99 -1.30 -8.66
N GLY A 64 -4.53 -0.86 -7.49
CA GLY A 64 -3.13 -0.58 -7.20
C GLY A 64 -2.43 -1.71 -6.45
N LEU A 65 -1.10 -1.66 -6.42
CA LEU A 65 -0.27 -2.47 -5.52
C LEU A 65 0.08 -1.65 -4.27
N ALA A 66 -0.19 -2.22 -3.09
CA ALA A 66 0.07 -1.55 -1.81
C ALA A 66 1.55 -1.49 -1.45
N ALA A 67 1.93 -0.49 -0.66
CA ALA A 67 3.27 -0.35 -0.09
C ALA A 67 3.75 -1.59 0.66
N GLY A 68 5.06 -1.75 0.71
CA GLY A 68 5.73 -2.87 1.37
C GLY A 68 6.07 -4.02 0.43
N PHE A 69 5.42 -4.10 -0.74
CA PHE A 69 5.71 -5.12 -1.74
C PHE A 69 7.00 -4.78 -2.52
N ASP A 70 7.08 -3.61 -3.12
CA ASP A 70 8.31 -3.08 -3.76
C ASP A 70 8.82 -1.85 -3.02
N LYS A 71 9.49 -2.07 -1.88
CA LYS A 71 9.90 -0.98 -1.00
C LYS A 71 10.84 0.00 -1.65
N ASP A 72 11.84 -0.51 -2.37
CA ASP A 72 12.94 0.27 -2.92
C ASP A 72 12.79 0.61 -4.40
N ALA A 73 11.58 0.52 -4.95
CA ALA A 73 11.30 0.74 -6.38
C ALA A 73 12.16 -0.16 -7.30
N LYS A 74 12.35 -1.44 -6.92
CA LYS A 74 13.21 -2.38 -7.65
C LYS A 74 12.50 -3.06 -8.82
N LEU A 75 11.16 -3.17 -8.79
CA LEU A 75 10.37 -3.98 -9.71
C LEU A 75 9.09 -3.27 -10.20
N TYR A 76 8.85 -2.01 -9.84
CA TYR A 76 7.61 -1.28 -10.10
C TYR A 76 7.15 -1.33 -11.57
N ARG A 77 8.09 -1.33 -12.52
CA ARG A 77 7.77 -1.41 -13.95
C ARG A 77 7.18 -2.76 -14.33
N GLU A 78 7.88 -3.83 -13.94
CA GLU A 78 7.50 -5.20 -14.24
C GLU A 78 6.19 -5.57 -13.57
N LEU A 79 5.93 -5.02 -12.38
CA LEU A 79 4.69 -5.25 -11.64
C LEU A 79 3.46 -4.71 -12.38
N THR A 80 3.59 -3.65 -13.18
CA THR A 80 2.47 -3.18 -14.02
C THR A 80 2.04 -4.19 -15.08
N ASN A 81 2.91 -5.11 -15.48
CA ASN A 81 2.58 -6.16 -16.44
C ASN A 81 1.54 -7.13 -15.87
N PHE A 82 1.34 -7.16 -14.55
CA PHE A 82 0.31 -7.98 -13.89
C PHE A 82 -1.05 -7.29 -13.77
N GLY A 83 -1.21 -6.09 -14.36
CA GLY A 83 -2.49 -5.42 -14.49
C GLY A 83 -2.77 -4.32 -13.45
N PHE A 84 -1.81 -3.98 -12.60
CA PHE A 84 -1.94 -2.87 -11.66
C PHE A 84 -1.98 -1.50 -12.38
N GLY A 85 -2.89 -0.63 -11.95
CA GLY A 85 -3.02 0.74 -12.44
C GLY A 85 -2.06 1.72 -11.77
N SER A 86 -1.58 1.39 -10.56
CA SER A 86 -0.60 2.16 -9.80
C SER A 86 0.24 1.27 -8.91
N ILE A 87 1.42 1.74 -8.53
CA ILE A 87 2.34 1.04 -7.62
C ILE A 87 2.68 1.99 -6.46
N GLU A 88 2.40 1.58 -5.22
CA GLU A 88 2.86 2.28 -4.02
C GLU A 88 4.17 1.65 -3.57
N ILE A 89 5.27 2.41 -3.67
CA ILE A 89 6.60 2.01 -3.19
C ILE A 89 6.79 2.39 -1.72
N GLY A 90 7.83 1.88 -1.08
CA GLY A 90 8.14 2.18 0.31
C GLY A 90 7.56 1.13 1.27
N THR A 91 7.54 1.37 2.58
CA THR A 91 7.88 2.65 3.20
C THR A 91 9.37 2.93 3.08
N LEU A 92 9.69 4.11 2.61
CA LEU A 92 11.06 4.63 2.55
C LEU A 92 11.35 5.52 3.75
N THR A 93 12.59 5.50 4.19
CA THR A 93 13.12 6.36 5.26
C THR A 93 14.31 7.16 4.70
N PRO A 94 14.71 8.29 5.33
CA PRO A 94 15.83 9.10 4.86
C PRO A 94 17.09 8.30 4.58
N VAL A 95 17.52 7.49 5.54
CA VAL A 95 18.67 6.61 5.41
C VAL A 95 18.23 5.15 5.42
N GLN A 96 19.07 4.29 4.84
CA GLN A 96 18.84 2.85 4.86
C GLN A 96 18.70 2.31 6.28
N GLN A 97 17.91 1.26 6.44
CA GLN A 97 17.86 0.51 7.69
C GLN A 97 17.52 -0.96 7.44
N GLU A 98 18.15 -1.83 8.24
CA GLU A 98 17.99 -3.28 8.13
C GLU A 98 16.60 -3.78 8.51
N GLY A 99 15.88 -2.99 9.32
CA GLY A 99 14.62 -3.39 9.94
C GLY A 99 14.81 -4.27 11.18
N ASN A 100 13.79 -5.07 11.49
CA ASN A 100 13.84 -5.96 12.65
C ASN A 100 14.59 -7.28 12.32
N PRO A 101 15.10 -8.01 13.34
CA PRO A 101 15.75 -9.31 13.14
C PRO A 101 14.86 -10.32 12.41
N LYS A 102 15.47 -11.20 11.63
CA LYS A 102 14.80 -12.35 11.00
C LYS A 102 14.57 -13.47 12.06
N LYS A 103 13.54 -14.34 11.96
CA LYS A 103 12.51 -14.32 10.94
C LYS A 103 11.47 -13.23 11.29
N ARG A 104 10.96 -12.57 10.28
CA ARG A 104 10.08 -11.40 10.45
C ARG A 104 8.90 -11.35 9.49
N LEU A 105 8.68 -12.42 8.73
CA LEU A 105 7.54 -12.61 7.85
C LEU A 105 7.03 -14.04 8.00
N PHE A 106 5.75 -14.20 8.30
CA PHE A 106 5.12 -15.48 8.60
C PHE A 106 3.85 -15.65 7.77
N ARG A 107 3.71 -16.81 7.12
CA ARG A 107 2.46 -17.17 6.44
C ARG A 107 1.51 -17.85 7.40
N LEU A 108 0.23 -17.56 7.24
CA LEU A 108 -0.89 -18.22 7.91
C LEU A 108 -1.78 -18.82 6.82
N PRO A 109 -1.42 -19.98 6.26
CA PRO A 109 -2.12 -20.54 5.11
C PRO A 109 -3.61 -20.82 5.35
N GLU A 110 -3.93 -21.36 6.53
CA GLU A 110 -5.31 -21.69 6.95
C GLU A 110 -6.20 -20.46 6.98
N ASP A 111 -5.61 -19.30 7.35
CA ASP A 111 -6.31 -18.02 7.46
C ASP A 111 -6.17 -17.17 6.20
N SER A 112 -5.46 -17.65 5.18
CA SER A 112 -5.09 -16.87 3.99
C SER A 112 -4.50 -15.49 4.36
N ALA A 113 -3.54 -15.49 5.29
CA ALA A 113 -3.02 -14.30 5.95
C ALA A 113 -1.47 -14.29 6.04
N LEU A 114 -0.94 -13.15 6.42
CA LEU A 114 0.49 -12.94 6.71
C LEU A 114 0.63 -12.14 8.01
N ILE A 115 1.57 -12.51 8.86
CA ILE A 115 2.09 -11.64 9.92
C ILE A 115 3.46 -11.16 9.52
N ASN A 116 3.71 -9.86 9.68
CA ASN A 116 5.01 -9.27 9.45
C ASN A 116 5.44 -8.37 10.61
N ARG A 117 6.75 -8.37 10.87
CA ARG A 117 7.43 -7.42 11.76
C ARG A 117 8.68 -6.84 11.10
N MET A 118 8.50 -6.37 9.85
CA MET A 118 9.61 -5.95 8.99
C MET A 118 10.42 -4.76 9.54
N GLY A 119 9.75 -3.76 10.18
CA GLY A 119 10.43 -2.61 10.78
C GLY A 119 11.00 -1.64 9.74
N PHE A 120 10.30 -1.42 8.63
CA PHE A 120 10.68 -0.50 7.55
C PHE A 120 12.08 -0.76 6.97
N ASN A 121 12.47 -2.04 6.80
CA ASN A 121 13.71 -2.36 6.10
C ASN A 121 13.66 -1.82 4.67
N ASN A 122 14.61 -0.96 4.32
CA ASN A 122 14.74 -0.34 3.00
C ASN A 122 16.16 0.20 2.77
N GLY A 123 16.51 0.49 1.52
CA GLY A 123 17.82 1.00 1.11
C GLY A 123 18.01 2.51 1.29
N GLY A 124 17.01 3.20 1.86
CA GLY A 124 17.00 4.66 1.95
C GLY A 124 16.39 5.34 0.71
N VAL A 125 15.87 6.54 0.92
CA VAL A 125 15.12 7.28 -0.11
C VAL A 125 15.95 7.55 -1.38
N LEU A 126 17.24 7.87 -1.22
CA LEU A 126 18.10 8.23 -2.36
C LEU A 126 18.32 7.05 -3.32
N GLU A 127 18.45 5.82 -2.81
CA GLU A 127 18.53 4.64 -3.68
C GLU A 127 17.25 4.41 -4.50
N ALA A 128 16.08 4.66 -3.92
CA ALA A 128 14.81 4.57 -4.63
C ALA A 128 14.72 5.65 -5.70
N VAL A 129 15.14 6.89 -5.40
CA VAL A 129 15.22 8.01 -6.36
C VAL A 129 16.03 7.63 -7.60
N GLU A 130 17.22 7.03 -7.43
CA GLU A 130 18.06 6.63 -8.57
C GLU A 130 17.34 5.63 -9.51
N ARG A 131 16.49 4.78 -8.96
CA ARG A 131 15.68 3.84 -9.76
C ARG A 131 14.49 4.54 -10.40
N LEU A 132 13.86 5.47 -9.68
CA LEU A 132 12.69 6.23 -10.15
C LEU A 132 13.02 7.26 -11.24
N LYS A 133 14.24 7.80 -11.31
CA LYS A 133 14.71 8.61 -12.45
C LYS A 133 14.48 7.96 -13.81
N LYS A 134 14.36 6.65 -13.82
CA LYS A 134 14.08 5.84 -15.01
C LYS A 134 12.59 5.54 -15.18
N ASN A 135 11.68 6.12 -14.40
CA ASN A 135 10.24 5.90 -14.55
C ASN A 135 9.77 6.41 -15.92
N ASN A 136 8.93 5.62 -16.58
CA ASN A 136 8.35 5.95 -17.87
C ASN A 136 6.85 5.67 -17.82
N GLY A 137 6.12 6.57 -17.17
CA GLY A 137 4.65 6.58 -17.15
C GLY A 137 3.98 5.51 -16.28
N VAL A 138 4.68 4.99 -15.25
CA VAL A 138 4.04 4.26 -14.16
C VAL A 138 3.60 5.27 -13.10
N LEU A 139 2.33 5.23 -12.71
CA LEU A 139 1.82 6.05 -11.62
C LEU A 139 2.33 5.50 -10.29
N ILE A 140 3.12 6.30 -9.57
CA ILE A 140 3.85 5.92 -8.36
C ILE A 140 3.35 6.67 -7.14
N GLY A 141 2.94 5.93 -6.09
CA GLY A 141 2.78 6.47 -4.75
C GLY A 141 4.07 6.31 -3.94
N GLY A 142 4.56 7.39 -3.35
CA GLY A 142 5.70 7.39 -2.47
C GLY A 142 5.29 7.26 -1.00
N ASN A 143 5.37 6.07 -0.44
CA ASN A 143 5.09 5.84 0.97
C ASN A 143 6.34 6.16 1.81
N ILE A 144 6.20 7.12 2.72
CA ILE A 144 7.30 7.66 3.51
C ILE A 144 7.07 7.46 5.02
N GLY A 145 8.16 7.31 5.75
CA GLY A 145 8.15 7.13 7.19
C GLY A 145 9.47 7.56 7.84
N LYS A 146 9.49 7.59 9.17
CA LYS A 146 10.71 7.92 9.90
C LYS A 146 11.64 6.71 10.08
N ASN A 147 12.93 6.96 10.20
CA ASN A 147 13.89 5.96 10.64
C ASN A 147 13.59 5.48 12.07
N LYS A 148 13.95 4.24 12.37
CA LYS A 148 13.76 3.65 13.71
C LYS A 148 14.54 4.40 14.78
N SER A 149 15.72 4.91 14.43
CA SER A 149 16.61 5.67 15.32
C SER A 149 16.14 7.10 15.59
N THR A 150 15.26 7.65 14.78
CA THR A 150 14.75 9.02 14.95
C THR A 150 13.66 9.02 16.03
N PRO A 151 13.79 9.83 17.11
CA PRO A 151 12.74 10.01 18.11
C PRO A 151 11.48 10.63 17.50
N ASN A 152 10.31 10.44 18.15
CA ASN A 152 9.05 10.96 17.61
C ASN A 152 9.00 12.50 17.56
N GLU A 153 9.63 13.18 18.48
CA GLU A 153 9.76 14.66 18.51
C GLU A 153 10.49 15.22 17.28
N ASN A 154 11.34 14.41 16.65
CA ASN A 154 12.09 14.76 15.44
C ASN A 154 11.53 14.08 14.18
N ALA A 155 10.40 13.40 14.28
CA ALA A 155 9.84 12.61 13.17
C ALA A 155 9.63 13.46 11.91
N ALA A 156 9.13 14.70 12.05
CA ALA A 156 8.82 15.59 10.95
C ALA A 156 10.01 15.75 9.97
N SER A 157 11.23 15.87 10.49
CA SER A 157 12.44 16.05 9.67
C SER A 157 12.68 14.86 8.71
N ASP A 158 12.38 13.63 9.15
CA ASP A 158 12.53 12.44 8.32
C ASP A 158 11.50 12.40 7.20
N TYR A 159 10.24 12.74 7.51
CA TYR A 159 9.19 12.83 6.49
C TYR A 159 9.48 13.94 5.48
N GLU A 160 9.95 15.10 5.92
CA GLU A 160 10.35 16.21 5.03
C GLU A 160 11.51 15.82 4.12
N THR A 161 12.53 15.16 4.66
CA THR A 161 13.67 14.66 3.88
C THR A 161 13.23 13.69 2.79
N CYS A 162 12.35 12.74 3.12
CA CYS A 162 11.79 11.83 2.14
C CYS A 162 10.89 12.53 1.12
N PHE A 163 10.09 13.51 1.57
CA PHE A 163 9.20 14.29 0.72
C PHE A 163 10.01 15.05 -0.35
N ASP A 164 11.05 15.79 0.07
CA ASP A 164 11.88 16.56 -0.85
C ASP A 164 12.62 15.66 -1.85
N ALA A 165 13.21 14.57 -1.36
CA ALA A 165 13.97 13.66 -2.22
C ALA A 165 13.10 12.99 -3.30
N LEU A 166 11.85 12.62 -2.95
CA LEU A 166 10.95 11.93 -3.87
C LEU A 166 10.10 12.87 -4.73
N TYR A 167 10.10 14.17 -4.44
CA TYR A 167 9.12 15.10 -5.01
C TYR A 167 9.01 15.01 -6.53
N GLU A 168 10.12 15.02 -7.25
CA GLU A 168 10.15 14.96 -8.72
C GLU A 168 9.93 13.53 -9.28
N HIS A 169 9.78 12.52 -8.43
CA HIS A 169 9.86 11.11 -8.84
C HIS A 169 8.62 10.29 -8.54
N VAL A 170 7.65 10.84 -7.78
CA VAL A 170 6.38 10.18 -7.45
C VAL A 170 5.20 11.07 -7.83
N ASP A 171 4.03 10.48 -8.01
CA ASP A 171 2.82 11.21 -8.39
C ASP A 171 2.00 11.65 -7.17
N TYR A 172 2.06 10.90 -6.07
CA TYR A 172 1.44 11.24 -4.79
C TYR A 172 2.28 10.72 -3.63
N PHE A 173 2.07 11.29 -2.44
CA PHE A 173 2.72 10.87 -1.21
C PHE A 173 1.79 10.13 -0.27
N VAL A 174 2.36 9.23 0.52
CA VAL A 174 1.65 8.52 1.59
C VAL A 174 2.43 8.65 2.88
N VAL A 175 1.84 9.32 3.86
CA VAL A 175 2.40 9.47 5.21
C VAL A 175 2.02 8.24 6.02
N ASN A 176 3.02 7.43 6.40
CA ASN A 176 2.81 6.18 7.11
C ASN A 176 3.22 6.29 8.58
N VAL A 177 2.25 6.52 9.44
CA VAL A 177 2.38 6.55 10.91
C VAL A 177 1.76 5.34 11.59
N SER A 178 1.27 4.36 10.82
CA SER A 178 0.38 3.30 11.31
C SER A 178 1.03 1.93 11.46
N SER A 179 2.34 1.78 11.18
CA SER A 179 3.03 0.50 11.34
C SER A 179 3.15 0.10 12.82
N PRO A 180 2.74 -1.13 13.20
CA PRO A 180 2.96 -1.62 14.56
C PRO A 180 4.40 -2.09 14.82
N ASN A 181 5.25 -2.09 13.79
CA ASN A 181 6.56 -2.74 13.79
C ASN A 181 7.73 -1.77 14.06
N THR A 182 7.45 -0.49 14.23
CA THR A 182 8.40 0.55 14.61
C THR A 182 8.01 1.07 16.00
N PRO A 183 8.93 1.05 16.98
CA PRO A 183 8.60 1.48 18.34
C PRO A 183 7.98 2.88 18.36
N ASN A 184 6.92 3.02 19.14
CA ASN A 184 6.18 4.27 19.39
C ASN A 184 5.65 5.00 18.14
N LEU A 185 5.79 4.45 16.93
CA LEU A 185 5.35 5.13 15.70
C LEU A 185 3.84 5.45 15.75
N ARG A 186 3.03 4.53 16.28
CA ARG A 186 1.57 4.72 16.36
C ARG A 186 1.14 5.85 17.30
N ALA A 187 2.00 6.32 18.22
CA ALA A 187 1.74 7.51 19.01
C ALA A 187 1.67 8.79 18.15
N LEU A 188 2.28 8.77 16.94
CA LEU A 188 2.11 9.84 15.96
C LEU A 188 0.71 9.87 15.33
N GLN A 189 -0.17 8.91 15.58
CA GLN A 189 -1.56 8.93 15.14
C GLN A 189 -2.49 9.73 16.07
N ASP A 190 -2.00 10.14 17.25
CA ASP A 190 -2.75 11.02 18.14
C ASP A 190 -2.99 12.36 17.43
N LYS A 191 -4.15 12.98 17.69
CA LYS A 191 -4.68 14.12 16.92
C LYS A 191 -3.67 15.23 16.75
N GLU A 192 -3.09 15.71 17.82
CA GLU A 192 -2.20 16.87 17.78
C GLU A 192 -0.85 16.61 17.08
N PRO A 193 -0.06 15.56 17.40
CA PRO A 193 1.16 15.23 16.66
C PRO A 193 0.93 14.96 15.18
N LEU A 194 -0.18 14.30 14.85
CA LEU A 194 -0.52 13.98 13.47
C LEU A 194 -0.88 15.24 12.68
N THR A 195 -1.69 16.12 13.26
CA THR A 195 -2.05 17.40 12.64
C THR A 195 -0.80 18.23 12.34
N GLN A 196 0.11 18.35 13.31
CA GLN A 196 1.36 19.10 13.14
C GLN A 196 2.24 18.51 12.02
N LEU A 197 2.42 17.19 11.99
CA LEU A 197 3.19 16.52 10.96
C LEU A 197 2.60 16.75 9.56
N LEU A 198 1.30 16.54 9.41
CA LEU A 198 0.63 16.70 8.11
C LEU A 198 0.60 18.15 7.66
N GLN A 199 0.39 19.10 8.58
CA GLN A 199 0.45 20.54 8.28
C GLN A 199 1.85 20.96 7.82
N THR A 200 2.91 20.43 8.44
CA THR A 200 4.30 20.69 8.04
C THR A 200 4.53 20.24 6.60
N LEU A 201 4.13 19.00 6.25
CA LEU A 201 4.28 18.49 4.89
C LEU A 201 3.39 19.24 3.88
N GLN A 202 2.17 19.58 4.26
CA GLN A 202 1.27 20.32 3.38
C GLN A 202 1.77 21.75 3.12
N ASN A 203 2.29 22.44 4.13
CA ASN A 203 2.91 23.75 3.96
C ASN A 203 4.12 23.69 3.00
N LYS A 204 4.92 22.63 3.10
CA LYS A 204 6.03 22.39 2.18
C LYS A 204 5.55 22.10 0.76
N ASN A 205 4.47 21.32 0.62
CA ASN A 205 3.82 21.02 -0.65
C ASN A 205 3.27 22.29 -1.33
N LEU A 206 2.66 23.18 -0.55
CA LEU A 206 2.12 24.46 -1.06
C LEU A 206 3.19 25.41 -1.60
N GLN A 207 4.44 25.25 -1.18
CA GLN A 207 5.57 26.04 -1.71
C GLN A 207 6.12 25.50 -3.04
N LYS A 208 5.70 24.31 -3.45
CA LYS A 208 6.14 23.71 -4.71
C LYS A 208 5.34 24.27 -5.90
N ARG A 209 5.96 24.24 -7.08
CA ARG A 209 5.34 24.71 -8.33
C ARG A 209 4.06 23.95 -8.66
N GLU A 210 4.06 22.64 -8.46
CA GLU A 210 2.92 21.75 -8.66
C GLU A 210 2.68 20.98 -7.37
N GLN A 211 1.50 21.09 -6.79
CA GLN A 211 1.18 20.39 -5.58
C GLN A 211 0.86 18.92 -5.88
N LYS A 212 1.39 18.02 -5.05
CA LYS A 212 1.10 16.59 -5.17
C LYS A 212 0.14 16.14 -4.08
N PRO A 213 -0.80 15.24 -4.37
CA PRO A 213 -1.68 14.71 -3.35
C PRO A 213 -0.90 14.05 -2.21
N ILE A 214 -1.24 14.36 -0.97
CA ILE A 214 -0.70 13.72 0.24
C ILE A 214 -1.83 12.91 0.87
N PHE A 215 -1.65 11.61 1.01
CA PHE A 215 -2.56 10.69 1.70
C PHE A 215 -2.01 10.29 3.06
N LEU A 216 -2.90 10.12 4.03
CA LEU A 216 -2.58 9.54 5.32
C LEU A 216 -2.93 8.04 5.33
N LYS A 217 -1.99 7.17 5.70
CA LYS A 217 -2.26 5.73 5.85
C LYS A 217 -2.51 5.36 7.30
N ILE A 218 -3.74 4.93 7.61
CA ILE A 218 -4.21 4.67 8.96
C ILE A 218 -4.22 3.18 9.33
N ALA A 219 -4.17 2.89 10.64
CA ALA A 219 -4.36 1.55 11.17
C ALA A 219 -5.84 1.15 11.19
N PRO A 220 -6.17 -0.14 11.06
CA PRO A 220 -7.55 -0.62 11.20
C PRO A 220 -8.02 -0.66 12.66
N ASP A 221 -7.07 -0.60 13.60
CA ASP A 221 -7.30 -0.77 15.04
C ASP A 221 -7.80 0.52 15.73
N LEU A 222 -8.02 1.61 14.97
CA LEU A 222 -8.54 2.87 15.49
C LEU A 222 -9.99 2.71 15.98
N THR A 223 -10.34 3.41 17.08
CA THR A 223 -11.71 3.52 17.56
C THR A 223 -12.53 4.46 16.67
N ASN A 224 -13.85 4.47 16.85
CA ASN A 224 -14.70 5.39 16.08
C ASN A 224 -14.40 6.87 16.40
N GLU A 225 -14.05 7.19 17.64
CA GLU A 225 -13.65 8.53 18.05
C GLU A 225 -12.35 8.94 17.34
N GLN A 226 -11.37 8.04 17.29
CA GLN A 226 -10.13 8.29 16.56
C GLN A 226 -10.36 8.42 15.04
N LEU A 227 -11.33 7.69 14.48
CA LEU A 227 -11.70 7.86 13.07
C LEU A 227 -12.38 9.21 12.80
N LEU A 228 -13.15 9.75 13.76
CA LEU A 228 -13.66 11.13 13.67
C LEU A 228 -12.50 12.15 13.74
N ASP A 229 -11.53 11.95 14.62
CA ASP A 229 -10.32 12.79 14.63
C ASP A 229 -9.58 12.77 13.28
N ILE A 230 -9.48 11.60 12.61
CA ILE A 230 -8.90 11.54 11.26
C ILE A 230 -9.68 12.41 10.26
N ILE A 231 -11.00 12.42 10.31
CA ILE A 231 -11.82 13.28 9.45
C ILE A 231 -11.52 14.75 9.70
N ASP A 232 -11.48 15.17 10.96
CA ASP A 232 -11.13 16.54 11.36
C ASP A 232 -9.74 16.92 10.84
N ILE A 233 -8.74 16.06 11.06
CA ILE A 233 -7.36 16.27 10.63
C ILE A 233 -7.26 16.45 9.11
N VAL A 234 -7.91 15.59 8.32
CA VAL A 234 -7.94 15.74 6.85
C VAL A 234 -8.55 17.07 6.45
N SER A 235 -9.65 17.46 7.10
CA SER A 235 -10.33 18.74 6.85
C SER A 235 -9.48 19.94 7.22
N GLU A 236 -8.77 19.90 8.35
CA GLU A 236 -7.93 20.97 8.86
C GLU A 236 -6.66 21.15 8.02
N THR A 237 -5.94 20.05 7.78
CA THR A 237 -4.63 20.07 7.10
C THR A 237 -4.73 20.17 5.58
N LYS A 238 -5.94 19.95 5.02
CA LYS A 238 -6.19 19.95 3.57
C LYS A 238 -5.33 18.93 2.80
N ILE A 239 -4.92 17.83 3.45
CA ILE A 239 -4.32 16.70 2.71
C ILE A 239 -5.36 16.06 1.79
N ALA A 240 -4.90 15.32 0.80
CA ALA A 240 -5.76 14.83 -0.29
C ALA A 240 -6.78 13.76 0.15
N GLY A 241 -6.45 12.94 1.14
CA GLY A 241 -7.34 11.86 1.59
C GLY A 241 -6.66 10.81 2.45
N VAL A 242 -7.26 9.64 2.53
CA VAL A 242 -6.85 8.56 3.46
C VAL A 242 -6.63 7.24 2.71
N ILE A 243 -5.64 6.46 3.15
CA ILE A 243 -5.50 5.05 2.77
C ILE A 243 -5.94 4.19 3.96
N ALA A 244 -7.03 3.49 3.79
CA ALA A 244 -7.64 2.63 4.80
C ALA A 244 -7.67 1.17 4.30
N THR A 245 -6.83 0.22 4.88
CA THR A 245 -6.04 0.38 6.10
C THR A 245 -4.65 -0.25 5.99
N ASN A 246 -3.80 0.00 6.99
CA ASN A 246 -2.59 -0.77 7.23
C ASN A 246 -2.95 -2.15 7.83
N THR A 247 -1.98 -2.85 8.42
CA THR A 247 -2.12 -4.14 9.11
C THR A 247 -2.69 -3.97 10.52
N THR A 248 -3.39 -5.01 11.02
CA THR A 248 -3.95 -5.06 12.39
C THR A 248 -3.03 -5.77 13.38
N ILE A 249 -3.18 -5.49 14.65
CA ILE A 249 -2.59 -6.25 15.75
C ILE A 249 -3.56 -7.30 16.32
N SER A 250 -4.82 -7.31 15.91
CA SER A 250 -5.80 -8.33 16.31
C SER A 250 -5.39 -9.72 15.83
N ARG A 251 -5.68 -10.73 16.63
CA ARG A 251 -5.47 -12.16 16.34
C ARG A 251 -6.76 -12.96 16.39
N GLU A 252 -7.87 -12.27 16.52
CA GLU A 252 -9.19 -12.88 16.66
C GLU A 252 -9.53 -13.76 15.46
N GLY A 253 -10.09 -14.94 15.73
CA GLY A 253 -10.55 -15.88 14.71
C GLY A 253 -9.45 -16.63 13.95
N LEU A 254 -8.17 -16.44 14.29
CA LEU A 254 -7.07 -17.14 13.62
C LEU A 254 -6.94 -18.59 14.09
N THR A 255 -6.67 -19.46 13.11
CA THR A 255 -6.49 -20.91 13.32
C THR A 255 -5.04 -21.36 13.14
N SER A 256 -4.27 -20.70 12.28
CA SER A 256 -2.88 -21.06 11.97
C SER A 256 -1.97 -21.05 13.20
N GLU A 257 -1.01 -21.96 13.26
CA GLU A 257 -0.03 -22.05 14.35
C GLU A 257 0.77 -20.75 14.53
N ASN A 258 1.11 -20.07 13.44
CA ASN A 258 1.85 -18.81 13.44
C ASN A 258 1.06 -17.61 14.02
N LYS A 259 -0.19 -17.80 14.47
CA LYS A 259 -1.00 -16.72 15.11
C LYS A 259 -0.37 -16.13 16.36
N VAL A 260 0.54 -16.87 17.00
CA VAL A 260 1.28 -16.43 18.21
C VAL A 260 2.36 -15.40 17.91
N GLU A 261 2.73 -15.24 16.63
CA GLU A 261 3.78 -14.31 16.22
C GLU A 261 3.34 -12.85 16.39
N VAL A 262 4.27 -12.05 16.89
CA VAL A 262 4.07 -10.59 17.00
C VAL A 262 4.26 -9.89 15.67
N GLY A 263 3.56 -8.77 15.46
CA GLY A 263 3.65 -7.97 14.23
C GLY A 263 2.29 -7.60 13.66
N GLY A 264 2.29 -7.01 12.47
CA GLY A 264 1.07 -6.64 11.75
C GLY A 264 0.49 -7.81 10.97
N LEU A 265 -0.77 -8.13 11.20
CA LEU A 265 -1.55 -9.12 10.45
C LEU A 265 -2.20 -8.49 9.23
N SER A 266 -2.07 -9.13 8.07
CA SER A 266 -2.72 -8.78 6.81
C SER A 266 -3.38 -10.00 6.17
N GLY A 267 -4.24 -9.80 5.21
CA GLY A 267 -4.93 -10.87 4.50
C GLY A 267 -6.41 -10.99 4.87
N LYS A 268 -6.99 -12.14 4.58
CA LYS A 268 -8.44 -12.36 4.68
C LYS A 268 -9.07 -11.98 6.02
N PRO A 269 -8.43 -12.18 7.19
CA PRO A 269 -9.00 -11.76 8.48
C PRO A 269 -9.30 -10.26 8.58
N LEU A 270 -8.64 -9.44 7.76
CA LEU A 270 -8.80 -7.99 7.78
C LEU A 270 -9.95 -7.49 6.88
N THR A 271 -10.61 -8.36 6.10
CA THR A 271 -11.60 -7.97 5.09
C THR A 271 -12.73 -7.12 5.68
N VAL A 272 -13.40 -7.64 6.71
CA VAL A 272 -14.57 -6.99 7.32
C VAL A 272 -14.16 -5.66 7.96
N ARG A 273 -13.17 -5.69 8.85
CA ARG A 273 -12.76 -4.49 9.60
C ARG A 273 -12.28 -3.36 8.70
N SER A 274 -11.50 -3.65 7.66
CA SER A 274 -11.06 -2.60 6.73
C SER A 274 -12.21 -2.01 5.92
N THR A 275 -13.22 -2.80 5.57
CA THR A 275 -14.44 -2.32 4.90
C THR A 275 -15.28 -1.44 5.81
N GLU A 276 -15.43 -1.81 7.09
CA GLU A 276 -16.11 -1.00 8.10
C GLU A 276 -15.45 0.38 8.27
N VAL A 277 -14.11 0.41 8.38
CA VAL A 277 -13.36 1.66 8.49
C VAL A 277 -13.58 2.55 7.27
N ILE A 278 -13.52 1.98 6.06
CA ILE A 278 -13.77 2.73 4.81
C ILE A 278 -15.19 3.32 4.82
N ARG A 279 -16.19 2.50 5.13
CA ARG A 279 -17.60 2.94 5.19
C ARG A 279 -17.81 4.03 6.22
N PHE A 280 -17.25 3.86 7.42
CA PHE A 280 -17.34 4.86 8.49
C PHE A 280 -16.76 6.21 8.05
N LEU A 281 -15.55 6.21 7.49
CA LEU A 281 -14.91 7.43 7.00
C LEU A 281 -15.73 8.10 5.88
N SER A 282 -16.17 7.31 4.91
CA SER A 282 -16.99 7.80 3.77
C SER A 282 -18.29 8.44 4.25
N GLU A 283 -19.07 7.73 5.08
CA GLU A 283 -20.35 8.21 5.60
C GLU A 283 -20.19 9.44 6.52
N LYS A 284 -19.27 9.36 7.48
CA LYS A 284 -19.08 10.44 8.48
C LYS A 284 -18.46 11.70 7.90
N SER A 285 -17.65 11.58 6.86
CA SER A 285 -17.14 12.74 6.13
C SER A 285 -18.07 13.27 5.04
N ASN A 286 -19.21 12.61 4.79
CA ASN A 286 -20.06 12.88 3.62
C ASN A 286 -19.29 12.83 2.30
N ASN A 287 -18.38 11.86 2.15
CA ASN A 287 -17.49 11.70 0.99
C ASN A 287 -16.62 12.95 0.70
N ALA A 288 -16.22 13.71 1.73
CA ALA A 288 -15.50 14.97 1.57
C ALA A 288 -14.08 14.78 0.99
N PHE A 289 -13.52 13.59 1.05
CA PHE A 289 -12.20 13.26 0.53
C PHE A 289 -12.15 11.82 -0.01
N PRO A 290 -11.28 11.53 -0.99
CA PRO A 290 -11.12 10.18 -1.51
C PRO A 290 -10.47 9.23 -0.51
N ILE A 291 -10.89 7.97 -0.56
CA ILE A 291 -10.33 6.89 0.24
C ILE A 291 -9.73 5.84 -0.69
N ILE A 292 -8.48 5.45 -0.46
CA ILE A 292 -7.86 4.29 -1.10
C ILE A 292 -8.06 3.08 -0.19
N GLY A 293 -8.85 2.10 -0.67
CA GLY A 293 -9.24 0.94 0.11
C GLY A 293 -8.17 -0.16 0.09
N VAL A 294 -7.69 -0.58 1.27
CA VAL A 294 -6.68 -1.64 1.42
C VAL A 294 -7.05 -2.58 2.56
N GLY A 295 -6.81 -3.87 2.39
CA GLY A 295 -6.95 -4.87 3.46
C GLY A 295 -7.96 -5.96 3.12
N GLY A 296 -7.53 -7.21 3.18
CA GLY A 296 -8.38 -8.38 3.06
C GLY A 296 -8.97 -8.69 1.68
N ILE A 297 -8.50 -8.07 0.61
CA ILE A 297 -9.02 -8.31 -0.74
C ILE A 297 -8.42 -9.59 -1.32
N HIS A 298 -9.19 -10.67 -1.34
CA HIS A 298 -8.84 -11.98 -1.90
C HIS A 298 -9.78 -12.42 -3.03
N SER A 299 -10.85 -11.69 -3.27
CA SER A 299 -11.84 -11.96 -4.31
C SER A 299 -12.30 -10.68 -5.00
N VAL A 300 -13.03 -10.86 -6.09
CA VAL A 300 -13.74 -9.76 -6.77
C VAL A 300 -14.78 -9.14 -5.83
N ALA A 301 -15.50 -9.97 -5.07
CA ALA A 301 -16.51 -9.48 -4.14
C ALA A 301 -15.91 -8.55 -3.08
N ASP A 302 -14.76 -8.92 -2.47
CA ASP A 302 -14.09 -8.09 -1.48
C ASP A 302 -13.68 -6.72 -2.05
N ALA A 303 -13.20 -6.69 -3.30
CA ALA A 303 -12.83 -5.44 -3.95
C ALA A 303 -14.04 -4.56 -4.24
N LEU A 304 -15.11 -5.13 -4.76
CA LEU A 304 -16.35 -4.39 -5.05
C LEU A 304 -16.99 -3.87 -3.77
N GLU A 305 -17.00 -4.66 -2.68
CA GLU A 305 -17.51 -4.24 -1.38
C GLU A 305 -16.78 -3.03 -0.83
N LYS A 306 -15.45 -2.93 -1.02
CA LYS A 306 -14.69 -1.74 -0.62
C LYS A 306 -15.01 -0.52 -1.47
N LEU A 307 -15.20 -0.70 -2.77
CA LEU A 307 -15.65 0.39 -3.66
C LEU A 307 -17.06 0.85 -3.27
N ASP A 308 -17.96 -0.08 -2.94
CA ASP A 308 -19.32 0.21 -2.46
C ASP A 308 -19.34 0.87 -1.07
N ALA A 309 -18.34 0.59 -0.24
CA ALA A 309 -18.15 1.25 1.05
C ALA A 309 -17.60 2.69 0.93
N GLY A 310 -17.26 3.16 -0.28
CA GLY A 310 -16.80 4.52 -0.52
C GLY A 310 -15.32 4.64 -0.92
N ALA A 311 -14.60 3.53 -1.15
CA ALA A 311 -13.24 3.62 -1.68
C ALA A 311 -13.27 4.08 -3.15
N SER A 312 -12.41 5.04 -3.51
CA SER A 312 -12.24 5.51 -4.88
C SER A 312 -11.46 4.52 -5.75
N ILE A 313 -10.46 3.88 -5.17
CA ILE A 313 -9.65 2.80 -5.75
C ILE A 313 -9.27 1.82 -4.65
N VAL A 314 -8.79 0.63 -5.02
CA VAL A 314 -8.34 -0.40 -4.08
C VAL A 314 -6.89 -0.79 -4.31
N GLN A 315 -6.22 -1.26 -3.25
CA GLN A 315 -4.86 -1.79 -3.35
C GLN A 315 -4.78 -3.23 -2.83
N LEU A 316 -3.97 -4.04 -3.48
CA LEU A 316 -3.71 -5.43 -3.10
C LEU A 316 -2.32 -5.60 -2.50
N TYR A 317 -2.18 -6.53 -1.56
CA TYR A 317 -0.93 -7.06 -1.06
C TYR A 317 -1.03 -8.57 -0.85
N THR A 318 -1.57 -9.02 0.28
CA THR A 318 -1.67 -10.43 0.65
C THR A 318 -2.53 -11.22 -0.32
N GLY A 319 -3.66 -10.64 -0.79
CA GLY A 319 -4.48 -11.26 -1.81
C GLY A 319 -3.73 -11.52 -3.13
N PHE A 320 -2.82 -10.63 -3.54
CA PHE A 320 -1.97 -10.87 -4.70
C PHE A 320 -1.00 -12.03 -4.49
N ILE A 321 -0.46 -12.20 -3.27
CA ILE A 321 0.41 -13.35 -2.93
C ILE A 321 -0.36 -14.67 -2.95
N TYR A 322 -1.59 -14.70 -2.44
CA TYR A 322 -2.39 -15.93 -2.36
C TYR A 322 -3.09 -16.29 -3.68
N GLU A 323 -3.66 -15.30 -4.37
CA GLU A 323 -4.52 -15.47 -5.54
C GLU A 323 -3.75 -15.31 -6.85
N GLY A 324 -2.63 -14.58 -6.83
CA GLY A 324 -1.82 -14.26 -8.01
C GLY A 324 -2.40 -13.16 -8.88
N PRO A 325 -1.77 -12.91 -10.05
CA PRO A 325 -2.14 -11.79 -10.93
C PRO A 325 -3.52 -11.95 -11.60
N ALA A 326 -4.08 -13.15 -11.63
CA ALA A 326 -5.42 -13.38 -12.13
C ALA A 326 -6.49 -12.60 -11.33
N LEU A 327 -6.25 -12.35 -10.03
CA LEU A 327 -7.14 -11.55 -9.18
C LEU A 327 -7.24 -10.11 -9.69
N VAL A 328 -6.11 -9.47 -10.02
CA VAL A 328 -6.07 -8.10 -10.55
C VAL A 328 -6.93 -7.99 -11.81
N LYS A 329 -6.72 -8.92 -12.76
CA LYS A 329 -7.51 -8.98 -14.00
C LYS A 329 -9.00 -9.20 -13.75
N ALA A 330 -9.33 -10.09 -12.81
CA ALA A 330 -10.72 -10.41 -12.47
C ALA A 330 -11.45 -9.20 -11.88
N ILE A 331 -10.79 -8.46 -10.96
CA ILE A 331 -11.35 -7.24 -10.36
C ILE A 331 -11.57 -6.19 -11.46
N ASN A 332 -10.56 -5.91 -12.30
CA ASN A 332 -10.70 -4.93 -13.39
C ASN A 332 -11.83 -5.29 -14.36
N LYS A 333 -11.99 -6.55 -14.72
CA LYS A 333 -13.12 -7.00 -15.55
C LYS A 333 -14.49 -6.80 -14.88
N ALA A 334 -14.57 -7.05 -13.57
CA ALA A 334 -15.81 -6.89 -12.82
C ALA A 334 -16.21 -5.41 -12.72
N VAL A 335 -15.25 -4.52 -12.45
CA VAL A 335 -15.47 -3.07 -12.44
C VAL A 335 -15.92 -2.57 -13.82
N LEU A 336 -15.27 -3.04 -14.89
CA LEU A 336 -15.66 -2.70 -16.25
C LEU A 336 -17.10 -3.11 -16.57
N ASN A 337 -17.49 -4.33 -16.19
CA ASN A 337 -18.85 -4.83 -16.39
C ASN A 337 -19.90 -4.07 -15.55
N ARG A 338 -19.52 -3.53 -14.39
CA ARG A 338 -20.38 -2.71 -13.56
C ARG A 338 -20.63 -1.33 -14.19
N ASN A 339 -19.61 -0.74 -14.79
CA ASN A 339 -19.69 0.56 -15.47
C ASN A 339 -20.50 0.49 -16.80
N LEU A 340 -20.87 -0.72 -17.24
CA LEU A 340 -21.69 -0.96 -18.41
C LEU A 340 -23.19 -1.09 -18.11
N ARG A 341 -23.56 -1.15 -16.82
CA ARG A 341 -24.96 -1.19 -16.36
C ARG A 341 -25.41 0.17 -15.84
#